data_be90e8cb13186bbcd9d227119531449f
#
_entry.id   be90e8cb13186bbcd9d227119531449f
#
_cell.length_a   1.000
_cell.length_b   1.000
_cell.length_c   1.000
_cell.angle_alpha   90.00
_cell.angle_beta   90.00
_cell.angle_gamma   90.00
#
_symmetry.space_group_name_H-M   'P 1'
#
loop_
_entity.id
_entity.type
_entity.pdbx_description
1 polymer ?
#
loop_
_entity_poly.entity_id
_entity_poly.type
_entity_poly.pdbx_seq_one_letter_code
_entity_poly.pdbx_strand_id
1 'polypeptide(L)'
;MHTHQPGEAVFRSILPEDVDWKPFQAFPPSARLAVLIGEPTQAGPYVIRVKVPSGVKLMPHRHPEDRVYTVMSGVFYIGLGDRFNGDEVTAYPPGSVIVLPGDTWHFHWAKSGEYVTQVTAIGPLGLEYENPGDDPRQQHR
;
A
#
# COMPACT_ATOMS: atom_id res chain seq x y z
N MET A 1 9.80 0.19 17.43
CA MET A 1 10.72 0.92 16.53
C MET A 1 10.27 2.36 16.38
N HIS A 2 11.20 3.26 16.32
CA HIS A 2 10.92 4.68 16.20
C HIS A 2 10.98 5.10 14.72
N THR A 3 9.87 5.65 14.20
CA THR A 3 9.78 6.10 12.82
C THR A 3 10.59 7.37 12.61
N HIS A 4 11.33 7.43 11.50
CA HIS A 4 12.07 8.63 11.12
C HIS A 4 11.11 9.70 10.59
N GLN A 5 11.24 10.93 11.09
CA GLN A 5 10.43 12.04 10.62
C GLN A 5 11.23 12.91 9.66
N PRO A 6 10.58 13.48 8.63
CA PRO A 6 11.24 14.40 7.71
C PRO A 6 11.86 15.57 8.46
N GLY A 7 13.07 15.94 8.06
CA GLY A 7 13.81 17.05 8.68
C GLY A 7 14.63 16.67 9.89
N GLU A 8 14.52 15.46 10.40
CA GLU A 8 15.38 15.01 11.48
C GLU A 8 16.82 14.82 10.97
N ALA A 9 17.78 15.46 11.64
CA ALA A 9 19.20 15.40 11.26
C ALA A 9 19.90 14.23 11.95
N VAL A 10 19.31 13.04 11.85
CA VAL A 10 19.80 11.82 12.50
C VAL A 10 20.00 10.75 11.43
N PHE A 11 21.19 10.15 11.39
CA PHE A 11 21.38 8.95 10.60
C PHE A 11 20.55 7.82 11.22
N ARG A 12 19.73 7.16 10.40
CA ARG A 12 18.85 6.09 10.88
C ARG A 12 18.81 4.96 9.85
N SER A 13 18.92 3.75 10.35
CA SER A 13 18.74 2.55 9.52
C SER A 13 17.57 1.73 10.07
N ILE A 14 16.82 1.12 9.15
CA ILE A 14 15.67 0.29 9.49
C ILE A 14 15.92 -1.07 8.86
N LEU A 15 16.18 -2.07 9.68
CA LEU A 15 16.43 -3.43 9.21
C LEU A 15 15.09 -4.15 8.97
N PRO A 16 15.07 -5.19 8.13
CA PRO A 16 13.83 -5.93 7.88
C PRO A 16 13.16 -6.44 9.16
N GLU A 17 13.93 -6.89 10.13
CA GLU A 17 13.43 -7.39 11.41
C GLU A 17 12.87 -6.29 12.31
N ASP A 18 13.19 -5.03 12.03
CA ASP A 18 12.69 -3.88 12.81
C ASP A 18 11.35 -3.36 12.32
N VAL A 19 10.86 -3.87 11.20
CA VAL A 19 9.62 -3.40 10.60
C VAL A 19 8.43 -3.80 11.47
N ASP A 20 7.63 -2.80 11.86
CA ASP A 20 6.50 -2.99 12.77
C ASP A 20 5.20 -3.11 11.96
N TRP A 21 4.81 -4.35 11.66
CA TRP A 21 3.63 -4.65 10.87
C TRP A 21 2.37 -4.52 11.72
N LYS A 22 1.41 -3.71 11.24
CA LYS A 22 0.15 -3.46 11.95
C LYS A 22 -1.03 -3.57 11.00
N PRO A 23 -2.23 -3.90 11.52
CA PRO A 23 -3.45 -3.77 10.72
C PRO A 23 -3.64 -2.31 10.28
N PHE A 24 -4.25 -2.14 9.13
CA PHE A 24 -4.63 -0.81 8.65
C PHE A 24 -6.13 -0.80 8.39
N GLN A 25 -6.84 0.13 9.02
CA GLN A 25 -8.30 0.11 9.05
C GLN A 25 -8.96 0.19 7.66
N ALA A 26 -8.26 0.74 6.67
CA ALA A 26 -8.78 0.86 5.31
C ALA A 26 -8.53 -0.38 4.45
N PHE A 27 -7.78 -1.37 4.95
CA PHE A 27 -7.45 -2.59 4.21
C PHE A 27 -8.24 -3.79 4.75
N PRO A 28 -8.31 -4.88 3.97
CA PRO A 28 -8.83 -6.15 4.50
C PRO A 28 -8.11 -6.54 5.79
N PRO A 29 -8.80 -7.22 6.73
CA PRO A 29 -8.25 -7.46 8.07
C PRO A 29 -6.92 -8.20 8.11
N SER A 30 -6.62 -9.03 7.11
CA SER A 30 -5.38 -9.81 7.08
C SER A 30 -4.20 -9.06 6.48
N ALA A 31 -4.43 -7.94 5.79
CA ALA A 31 -3.35 -7.14 5.24
C ALA A 31 -2.67 -6.35 6.36
N ARG A 32 -1.39 -6.03 6.15
CA ARG A 32 -0.59 -5.30 7.15
C ARG A 32 0.11 -4.13 6.50
N LEU A 33 0.31 -3.08 7.28
CA LEU A 33 1.00 -1.89 6.87
C LEU A 33 2.05 -1.53 7.92
N ALA A 34 3.22 -1.12 7.47
CA ALA A 34 4.27 -0.64 8.36
C ALA A 34 4.70 0.75 7.90
N VAL A 35 4.81 1.68 8.84
CA VAL A 35 5.32 3.03 8.57
C VAL A 35 6.81 3.03 8.84
N LEU A 36 7.60 3.39 7.83
CA LEU A 36 9.04 3.45 7.97
C LEU A 36 9.52 4.90 8.14
N ILE A 37 9.00 5.81 7.34
CA ILE A 37 9.41 7.21 7.33
C ILE A 37 8.16 8.09 7.28
N GLY A 38 8.18 9.15 8.06
CA GLY A 38 7.12 10.15 8.04
C GLY A 38 5.89 9.74 8.83
N GLU A 39 4.85 10.55 8.66
CA GLU A 39 3.52 10.31 9.23
C GLU A 39 2.52 10.38 8.07
N PRO A 40 2.00 9.23 7.62
CA PRO A 40 1.15 9.22 6.42
C PRO A 40 -0.09 10.12 6.50
N THR A 41 -0.59 10.39 7.71
CA THR A 41 -1.77 11.25 7.88
C THR A 41 -1.45 12.74 7.77
N GLN A 42 -0.16 13.09 7.68
CA GLN A 42 0.30 14.48 7.63
C GLN A 42 0.81 14.84 6.24
N ALA A 43 0.89 16.13 5.96
CA ALA A 43 1.59 16.60 4.78
C ALA A 43 3.08 16.26 4.89
N GLY A 44 3.72 15.98 3.76
CA GLY A 44 5.14 15.67 3.70
C GLY A 44 5.40 14.25 3.21
N PRO A 45 6.67 13.91 3.00
CA PRO A 45 7.03 12.59 2.48
C PRO A 45 6.77 11.48 3.49
N TYR A 46 6.33 10.33 2.97
CA TYR A 46 6.22 9.12 3.78
C TYR A 46 6.73 7.92 3.00
N VAL A 47 7.19 6.91 3.73
CA VAL A 47 7.52 5.59 3.19
C VAL A 47 6.82 4.55 4.05
N ILE A 48 6.02 3.73 3.40
CA ILE A 48 5.32 2.62 4.05
C ILE A 48 5.61 1.32 3.32
N ARG A 49 5.39 0.21 3.99
CA ARG A 49 5.34 -1.12 3.35
C ARG A 49 3.99 -1.74 3.59
N VAL A 50 3.51 -2.46 2.58
CA VAL A 50 2.22 -3.16 2.62
C VAL A 50 2.48 -4.62 2.35
N LYS A 51 1.93 -5.48 3.23
CA LYS A 51 2.02 -6.93 3.11
C LYS A 51 0.62 -7.48 2.92
N VAL A 52 0.42 -8.22 1.84
CA VAL A 52 -0.88 -8.79 1.49
C VAL A 52 -0.74 -10.30 1.41
N PRO A 53 -1.48 -11.05 2.27
CA PRO A 53 -1.38 -12.51 2.28
C PRO A 53 -1.91 -13.15 1.00
N SER A 54 -1.45 -14.37 0.75
CA SER A 54 -1.87 -15.15 -0.42
C SER A 54 -3.39 -15.18 -0.58
N GLY A 55 -3.86 -14.89 -1.78
CA GLY A 55 -5.27 -14.95 -2.16
C GLY A 55 -6.08 -13.70 -1.86
N VAL A 56 -5.56 -12.79 -1.05
CA VAL A 56 -6.28 -11.59 -0.63
C VAL A 56 -6.31 -10.57 -1.78
N LYS A 57 -7.46 -9.92 -1.94
CA LYS A 57 -7.70 -8.88 -2.94
C LYS A 57 -7.88 -7.55 -2.25
N LEU A 58 -7.30 -6.50 -2.85
CA LEU A 58 -7.63 -5.12 -2.52
C LEU A 58 -8.52 -4.62 -3.65
N MET A 59 -9.80 -4.41 -3.34
CA MET A 59 -10.81 -4.06 -4.33
C MET A 59 -10.59 -2.65 -4.89
N PRO A 60 -11.24 -2.28 -5.99
CA PRO A 60 -10.98 -1.01 -6.66
C PRO A 60 -11.04 0.18 -5.70
N HIS A 61 -9.98 0.96 -5.71
CA HIS A 61 -9.82 2.15 -4.87
C HIS A 61 -8.85 3.13 -5.54
N ARG A 62 -8.77 4.32 -4.99
CA ARG A 62 -7.84 5.35 -5.47
C ARG A 62 -7.29 6.16 -4.30
N HIS A 63 -6.18 6.84 -4.56
CA HIS A 63 -5.53 7.73 -3.62
C HIS A 63 -5.45 9.13 -4.22
N PRO A 64 -5.58 10.21 -3.44
CA PRO A 64 -5.39 11.56 -3.99
C PRO A 64 -3.94 11.84 -4.33
N GLU A 65 -2.99 11.25 -3.60
CA GLU A 65 -1.56 11.45 -3.83
C GLU A 65 -1.02 10.51 -4.90
N ASP A 66 0.02 10.97 -5.62
CA ASP A 66 0.80 10.08 -6.48
C ASP A 66 1.58 9.11 -5.62
N ARG A 67 1.79 7.89 -6.12
CA ARG A 67 2.53 6.86 -5.40
C ARG A 67 3.59 6.23 -6.27
N VAL A 68 4.74 5.95 -5.66
CA VAL A 68 5.77 5.11 -6.27
C VAL A 68 5.83 3.82 -5.48
N TYR A 69 5.54 2.71 -6.15
CA TYR A 69 5.59 1.38 -5.57
C TYR A 69 6.89 0.69 -5.98
N THR A 70 7.53 0.06 -5.02
CA THR A 70 8.64 -0.86 -5.27
C THR A 70 8.23 -2.23 -4.77
N VAL A 71 8.30 -3.24 -5.63
CA VAL A 71 7.98 -4.61 -5.23
C VAL A 71 9.17 -5.17 -4.47
N MET A 72 8.96 -5.53 -3.20
CA MET A 72 10.02 -6.02 -2.32
C MET A 72 10.12 -7.54 -2.34
N SER A 73 9.00 -8.23 -2.29
CA SER A 73 8.95 -9.70 -2.32
C SER A 73 7.63 -10.18 -2.88
N GLY A 74 7.60 -11.42 -3.33
CA GLY A 74 6.44 -11.99 -3.99
C GLY A 74 6.21 -11.40 -5.36
N VAL A 75 5.04 -11.67 -5.93
CA VAL A 75 4.61 -11.09 -7.21
C VAL A 75 3.44 -10.17 -6.95
N PHE A 76 3.59 -8.91 -7.35
CA PHE A 76 2.56 -7.89 -7.17
C PHE A 76 1.69 -7.85 -8.42
N TYR A 77 0.41 -8.20 -8.25
CA TYR A 77 -0.57 -8.13 -9.33
C TYR A 77 -1.40 -6.88 -9.14
N ILE A 78 -1.39 -5.99 -10.13
CA ILE A 78 -2.18 -4.77 -10.12
C ILE A 78 -2.93 -4.62 -11.43
N GLY A 79 -4.19 -4.19 -11.36
CA GLY A 79 -5.00 -3.84 -12.51
C GLY A 79 -5.51 -2.41 -12.38
N LEU A 80 -5.76 -1.78 -13.53
CA LEU A 80 -6.30 -0.42 -13.58
C LEU A 80 -7.77 -0.46 -13.92
N GLY A 81 -8.55 0.40 -13.26
CA GLY A 81 -9.96 0.54 -13.50
C GLY A 81 -10.79 0.48 -12.23
N ASP A 82 -12.09 0.74 -12.38
CA ASP A 82 -13.04 0.84 -11.28
C ASP A 82 -13.81 -0.46 -11.05
N ARG A 83 -13.42 -1.54 -11.72
CA ARG A 83 -13.99 -2.88 -11.54
C ARG A 83 -12.87 -3.90 -11.39
N PHE A 84 -13.02 -4.77 -10.40
CA PHE A 84 -12.07 -5.88 -10.26
C PHE A 84 -12.23 -6.86 -11.43
N ASN A 85 -11.12 -7.11 -12.13
CA ASN A 85 -11.06 -8.10 -13.18
C ASN A 85 -9.73 -8.85 -13.06
N GLY A 86 -9.81 -10.11 -12.59
CA GLY A 86 -8.61 -10.93 -12.39
C GLY A 86 -7.85 -11.24 -13.66
N ASP A 87 -8.49 -11.12 -14.83
CA ASP A 87 -7.85 -11.35 -16.13
C ASP A 87 -7.07 -10.12 -16.62
N GLU A 88 -7.27 -8.97 -16.00
CA GLU A 88 -6.63 -7.71 -16.41
C GLU A 88 -5.55 -7.25 -15.45
N VAL A 89 -5.13 -8.10 -14.52
CA VAL A 89 -4.00 -7.78 -13.65
C VAL A 89 -2.69 -8.08 -14.36
N THR A 90 -1.70 -7.21 -14.13
CA THR A 90 -0.34 -7.40 -14.61
C THR A 90 0.54 -7.81 -13.43
N ALA A 91 1.41 -8.79 -13.66
CA ALA A 91 2.31 -9.35 -12.66
C ALA A 91 3.64 -8.60 -12.67
N TYR A 92 4.08 -8.15 -11.49
CA TYR A 92 5.36 -7.46 -11.33
C TYR A 92 6.23 -8.20 -10.31
N PRO A 93 7.41 -8.66 -10.73
CA PRO A 93 8.33 -9.36 -9.82
C PRO A 93 9.06 -8.40 -8.87
N PRO A 94 9.76 -8.93 -7.86
CA PRO A 94 10.57 -8.10 -6.97
C PRO A 94 11.56 -7.23 -7.73
N GLY A 95 11.74 -6.00 -7.27
CA GLY A 95 12.58 -5.00 -7.91
C GLY A 95 11.85 -4.11 -8.91
N SER A 96 10.61 -4.44 -9.28
CA SER A 96 9.81 -3.59 -10.16
C SER A 96 9.45 -2.28 -9.45
N VAL A 97 9.40 -1.20 -10.22
CA VAL A 97 8.94 0.11 -9.76
C VAL A 97 7.74 0.52 -10.59
N ILE A 98 6.68 0.96 -9.91
CA ILE A 98 5.43 1.37 -10.55
C ILE A 98 5.10 2.78 -10.11
N VAL A 99 4.83 3.66 -11.07
CA VAL A 99 4.33 5.00 -10.79
C VAL A 99 2.81 4.98 -10.96
N LEU A 100 2.10 5.27 -9.89
CA LEU A 100 0.64 5.35 -9.88
C LEU A 100 0.23 6.80 -9.65
N PRO A 101 -0.26 7.49 -10.69
CA PRO A 101 -0.73 8.86 -10.52
C PRO A 101 -1.92 8.92 -9.57
N GLY A 102 -2.06 10.06 -8.89
CA GLY A 102 -3.21 10.30 -8.01
C GLY A 102 -4.53 10.15 -8.76
N ASP A 103 -5.55 9.78 -8.02
CA ASP A 103 -6.92 9.58 -8.49
C ASP A 103 -7.09 8.52 -9.57
N THR A 104 -6.13 7.61 -9.69
CA THR A 104 -6.22 6.48 -10.61
C THR A 104 -6.90 5.31 -9.91
N TRP A 105 -8.06 4.90 -10.42
CA TRP A 105 -8.73 3.68 -9.94
C TRP A 105 -7.88 2.47 -10.26
N HIS A 106 -7.66 1.62 -9.26
CA HIS A 106 -6.86 0.40 -9.39
C HIS A 106 -7.27 -0.63 -8.35
N PHE A 107 -6.80 -1.85 -8.55
CA PHE A 107 -7.05 -2.96 -7.64
C PHE A 107 -5.82 -3.87 -7.59
N HIS A 108 -5.64 -4.58 -6.48
CA HIS A 108 -4.52 -5.48 -6.27
C HIS A 108 -5.01 -6.89 -5.96
N TRP A 109 -4.15 -7.87 -6.21
CA TRP A 109 -4.45 -9.25 -5.89
C TRP A 109 -3.16 -10.00 -5.57
N ALA A 110 -3.13 -10.70 -4.42
CA ALA A 110 -2.03 -11.61 -4.07
C ALA A 110 -2.31 -12.98 -4.72
N LYS A 111 -2.31 -13.00 -6.07
CA LYS A 111 -2.80 -14.12 -6.86
C LYS A 111 -1.96 -15.37 -6.72
N SER A 112 -0.63 -15.23 -6.64
CA SER A 112 0.30 -16.38 -6.59
C SER A 112 1.01 -16.52 -5.26
N GLY A 113 0.58 -15.77 -4.24
CA GLY A 113 1.18 -15.81 -2.92
C GLY A 113 1.28 -14.44 -2.29
N GLU A 114 1.77 -14.41 -1.06
CA GLU A 114 2.00 -13.15 -0.35
C GLU A 114 2.95 -12.24 -1.12
N TYR A 115 2.66 -10.95 -1.12
CA TYR A 115 3.60 -9.96 -1.63
C TYR A 115 3.82 -8.84 -0.61
N VAL A 116 4.96 -8.17 -0.75
CA VAL A 116 5.29 -6.95 0.00
C VAL A 116 5.67 -5.88 -1.00
N THR A 117 5.03 -4.71 -0.90
CA THR A 117 5.40 -3.51 -1.65
C THR A 117 5.88 -2.43 -0.70
N GLN A 118 6.76 -1.57 -1.19
CA GLN A 118 7.12 -0.34 -0.50
C GLN A 118 6.54 0.83 -1.29
N VAL A 119 5.88 1.74 -0.59
CA VAL A 119 5.25 2.91 -1.20
C VAL A 119 5.95 4.15 -0.70
N THR A 120 6.39 4.99 -1.64
CA THR A 120 6.94 6.31 -1.37
C THR A 120 6.00 7.35 -1.97
N ALA A 121 5.62 8.34 -1.16
CA ALA A 121 4.67 9.35 -1.59
C ALA A 121 4.82 10.63 -0.76
N ILE A 122 4.10 11.66 -1.19
CA ILE A 122 3.94 12.90 -0.41
C ILE A 122 2.51 12.86 0.16
N GLY A 123 2.42 12.85 1.48
CA GLY A 123 1.13 12.81 2.17
C GLY A 123 0.35 14.11 2.09
N PRO A 124 -0.87 14.09 2.61
CA PRO A 124 -1.45 13.00 3.42
C PRO A 124 -1.93 11.83 2.57
N LEU A 125 -1.81 10.63 3.13
CA LEU A 125 -2.34 9.42 2.52
C LEU A 125 -3.87 9.47 2.56
N GLY A 126 -4.50 9.24 1.43
CA GLY A 126 -5.93 9.05 1.33
C GLY A 126 -6.26 7.75 0.62
N LEU A 127 -7.47 7.26 0.83
CA LEU A 127 -7.95 6.06 0.19
C LEU A 127 -9.47 6.10 0.11
N GLU A 128 -9.98 5.95 -1.12
CA GLU A 128 -11.40 5.91 -1.41
C GLU A 128 -11.70 4.66 -2.23
N TYR A 129 -12.62 3.83 -1.73
CA TYR A 129 -13.10 2.68 -2.49
C TYR A 129 -14.18 3.11 -3.48
N GLU A 130 -14.18 2.47 -4.66
CA GLU A 130 -15.24 2.69 -5.65
C GLU A 130 -16.58 2.20 -5.10
N ASN A 131 -16.58 1.01 -4.47
CA ASN A 131 -17.78 0.46 -3.83
C ASN A 131 -17.65 0.63 -2.31
N PRO A 132 -18.52 1.44 -1.67
CA PRO A 132 -18.48 1.59 -0.22
C PRO A 132 -18.62 0.28 0.55
N GLY A 133 -19.24 -0.74 -0.04
CA GLY A 133 -19.35 -2.06 0.56
C GLY A 133 -18.02 -2.77 0.72
N ASP A 134 -16.98 -2.37 -0.02
CA ASP A 134 -15.65 -2.93 0.09
C ASP A 134 -14.78 -2.22 1.14
N ASP A 135 -15.26 -1.11 1.68
CA ASP A 135 -14.51 -0.30 2.64
C ASP A 135 -14.71 -0.84 4.05
N PRO A 136 -13.68 -1.42 4.68
CA PRO A 136 -13.84 -1.94 6.05
C PRO A 136 -14.24 -0.86 7.06
N ARG A 137 -13.90 0.40 6.80
CA ARG A 137 -14.24 1.53 7.68
C ARG A 137 -15.74 1.81 7.69
N GLN A 138 -16.46 1.41 6.64
CA GLN A 138 -17.91 1.60 6.52
C GLN A 138 -18.72 0.46 7.17
N GLN A 139 -18.06 -0.60 7.61
CA GLN A 139 -18.71 -1.83 8.09
C GLN A 139 -18.77 -1.91 9.60
N HIS A 140 -18.32 -0.88 10.29
CA HIS A 140 -18.37 -0.83 11.75
C HIS A 140 -19.78 -0.41 12.21
N ARG A 141 -20.42 -1.29 12.93
CA ARG A 141 -21.75 -1.06 13.49
C ARG A 141 -21.77 -1.48 14.94
#